data_40539b05c49a42ac89040ac5a6614473
#
_entry.id   40539b05c49a42ac89040ac5a6614473
#
_cell.length_a   1.000
_cell.length_b   1.000
_cell.length_c   1.000
_cell.angle_alpha   90.00
_cell.angle_beta   90.00
_cell.angle_gamma   90.00
#
_symmetry.space_group_name_H-M   'P 1'
#
loop_
_entity.id
_entity.type
_entity.pdbx_description
1 polymer ?
#
loop_
_entity_poly.entity_id
_entity_poly.type
_entity_poly.pdbx_seq_one_letter_code
_entity_poly.pdbx_strand_id
1 'polypeptide(L)'
;MQYEEMSEHELFECYDNQPSDALKECILRKYLYIAEIVAKKFVGRGVEFDDLFQVASLALVKAVDRFENVRGVKFSSFATPTLVGEIKNYFRDKT
;
A
#
# COMPACT_ATOMS: atom_id res chain seq x y z
N MET A 1 1.60 8.46 -21.66
CA MET A 1 0.64 7.41 -21.33
C MET A 1 -0.21 7.83 -20.13
N GLN A 2 -1.52 7.61 -20.21
CA GLN A 2 -2.47 8.06 -19.20
C GLN A 2 -2.70 6.96 -18.17
N TYR A 3 -1.80 6.83 -17.22
CA TYR A 3 -1.92 5.80 -16.20
C TYR A 3 -3.20 5.92 -15.37
N GLU A 4 -3.68 7.16 -15.19
CA GLU A 4 -4.90 7.42 -14.40
C GLU A 4 -6.14 6.80 -15.02
N GLU A 5 -6.12 6.55 -16.32
CA GLU A 5 -7.25 5.97 -17.05
C GLU A 5 -7.22 4.45 -17.12
N MET A 6 -6.15 3.86 -16.64
CA MET A 6 -6.01 2.40 -16.67
C MET A 6 -6.77 1.76 -15.51
N SER A 7 -7.29 0.56 -15.75
CA SER A 7 -7.87 -0.25 -14.69
C SER A 7 -6.74 -0.74 -13.76
N GLU A 8 -7.12 -1.22 -12.59
CA GLU A 8 -6.15 -1.77 -11.65
C GLU A 8 -5.34 -2.90 -12.29
N HIS A 9 -6.02 -3.82 -12.95
CA HIS A 9 -5.37 -4.96 -13.59
C HIS A 9 -4.35 -4.49 -14.64
N GLU A 10 -4.73 -3.50 -15.45
CA GLU A 10 -3.84 -2.94 -16.47
C GLU A 10 -2.61 -2.28 -15.88
N LEU A 11 -2.80 -1.52 -14.79
CA LEU A 11 -1.68 -0.84 -14.12
C LEU A 11 -0.65 -1.85 -13.61
N PHE A 12 -1.12 -2.89 -12.92
CA PHE A 12 -0.20 -3.89 -12.37
C PHE A 12 0.40 -4.77 -13.46
N GLU A 13 -0.33 -5.02 -14.53
CA GLU A 13 0.22 -5.75 -15.67
C GLU A 13 1.37 -4.96 -16.32
N CYS A 14 1.16 -3.66 -16.52
CA CYS A 14 2.21 -2.78 -17.03
C CYS A 14 3.43 -2.77 -16.11
N TYR A 15 3.19 -2.69 -14.81
CA TYR A 15 4.27 -2.63 -13.82
C TYR A 15 5.06 -3.94 -13.78
N ASP A 16 4.37 -5.07 -13.88
CA ASP A 16 5.02 -6.38 -13.88
C ASP A 16 5.87 -6.60 -15.13
N ASN A 17 5.36 -6.15 -16.29
CA ASN A 17 6.06 -6.34 -17.56
C ASN A 17 7.19 -5.35 -17.76
N GLN A 18 7.02 -4.13 -17.29
CA GLN A 18 7.99 -3.06 -17.53
C GLN A 18 8.03 -2.13 -16.32
N PRO A 19 8.64 -2.57 -15.22
CA PRO A 19 8.71 -1.76 -14.01
C PRO A 19 9.41 -0.43 -14.27
N SER A 20 8.84 0.64 -13.70
CA SER A 20 9.47 1.96 -13.75
C SER A 20 9.12 2.70 -12.47
N ASP A 21 10.00 3.63 -12.09
CA ASP A 21 9.76 4.44 -10.89
C ASP A 21 8.55 5.36 -11.07
N ALA A 22 8.34 5.87 -12.27
CA ALA A 22 7.20 6.74 -12.57
C ALA A 22 5.88 5.98 -12.41
N LEU A 23 5.82 4.75 -12.91
CA LEU A 23 4.61 3.93 -12.80
C LEU A 23 4.39 3.50 -11.36
N LYS A 24 5.44 3.13 -10.66
CA LYS A 24 5.35 2.76 -9.24
C LYS A 24 4.80 3.93 -8.42
N GLU A 25 5.31 5.13 -8.67
CA GLU A 25 4.82 6.32 -7.97
C GLU A 25 3.34 6.57 -8.25
N CYS A 26 2.92 6.38 -9.48
CA CYS A 26 1.52 6.52 -9.87
C CYS A 26 0.63 5.53 -9.10
N ILE A 27 1.05 4.27 -9.02
CA ILE A 27 0.33 3.23 -8.28
C ILE A 27 0.26 3.60 -6.79
N LEU A 28 1.40 3.99 -6.20
CA LEU A 28 1.44 4.37 -4.79
C LEU A 28 0.50 5.53 -4.50
N ARG A 29 0.48 6.54 -5.36
CA ARG A 29 -0.38 7.69 -5.20
C ARG A 29 -1.85 7.30 -5.24
N LYS A 30 -2.19 6.39 -6.14
CA LYS A 30 -3.56 5.91 -6.30
C LYS A 30 -4.07 5.18 -5.06
N TYR A 31 -3.20 4.44 -4.38
CA TYR A 31 -3.60 3.60 -3.24
C TYR A 31 -3.15 4.13 -1.89
N LEU A 32 -2.61 5.35 -1.85
CA LEU A 32 -2.14 5.94 -0.60
C LEU A 32 -3.25 6.06 0.45
N TYR A 33 -4.50 6.19 -0.02
CA TYR A 33 -5.65 6.26 0.89
C TYR A 33 -5.77 5.03 1.79
N ILE A 34 -5.29 3.87 1.34
CA ILE A 34 -5.32 2.65 2.16
C ILE A 34 -4.41 2.81 3.37
N ALA A 35 -3.22 3.39 3.17
CA ALA A 35 -2.30 3.66 4.27
C ALA A 35 -2.91 4.63 5.27
N GLU A 36 -3.60 5.65 4.79
CA GLU A 36 -4.26 6.62 5.66
C GLU A 36 -5.37 5.97 6.49
N ILE A 37 -6.21 5.17 5.86
CA ILE A 37 -7.31 4.48 6.54
C ILE A 37 -6.77 3.55 7.62
N VAL A 38 -5.76 2.75 7.27
CA VAL A 38 -5.17 1.79 8.21
C VAL A 38 -4.51 2.52 9.38
N ALA A 39 -3.74 3.57 9.09
CA ALA A 39 -3.08 4.34 10.14
C ALA A 39 -4.10 4.93 11.12
N LYS A 40 -5.21 5.46 10.62
CA LYS A 40 -6.25 6.05 11.46
C LYS A 40 -6.87 5.06 12.44
N LYS A 41 -6.90 3.78 12.10
CA LYS A 41 -7.46 2.75 12.97
C LYS A 41 -6.64 2.53 14.23
N PHE A 42 -5.37 2.93 14.22
CA PHE A 42 -4.46 2.67 15.33
C PHE A 42 -4.11 3.90 16.14
N VAL A 43 -4.68 5.07 15.84
CA VAL A 43 -4.45 6.26 16.65
C VAL A 43 -5.04 6.08 18.05
N GLY A 44 -4.48 6.80 19.01
CA GLY A 44 -4.93 6.74 20.39
C GLY A 44 -4.26 5.67 21.22
N ARG A 45 -3.22 5.04 20.68
CA ARG A 45 -2.48 3.97 21.37
C ARG A 45 -1.05 4.38 21.74
N GLY A 46 -0.82 5.70 21.83
CA GLY A 46 0.47 6.21 22.27
C GLY A 46 1.45 6.48 21.14
N VAL A 47 1.04 6.31 19.89
CA VAL A 47 1.88 6.61 18.72
C VAL A 47 1.15 7.65 17.87
N GLU A 48 1.90 8.66 17.42
CA GLU A 48 1.35 9.73 16.61
C GLU A 48 0.88 9.20 15.24
N PHE A 49 -0.17 9.85 14.70
CA PHE A 49 -0.69 9.47 13.38
C PHE A 49 0.41 9.50 12.31
N ASP A 50 1.25 10.55 12.34
CA ASP A 50 2.29 10.70 11.32
C ASP A 50 3.26 9.51 11.30
N ASP A 51 3.60 8.99 12.48
CA ASP A 51 4.47 7.81 12.56
C ASP A 51 3.76 6.56 12.03
N LEU A 52 2.49 6.41 12.37
CA LEU A 52 1.69 5.28 11.89
C LEU A 52 1.51 5.33 10.37
N PHE A 53 1.24 6.53 9.86
CA PHE A 53 1.08 6.72 8.42
C PHE A 53 2.38 6.42 7.67
N GLN A 54 3.52 6.79 8.24
CA GLN A 54 4.81 6.50 7.65
C GLN A 54 5.05 4.99 7.58
N VAL A 55 4.76 4.26 8.65
CA VAL A 55 4.88 2.80 8.68
C VAL A 55 3.96 2.17 7.63
N ALA A 56 2.71 2.62 7.58
CA ALA A 56 1.74 2.11 6.61
C ALA A 56 2.15 2.43 5.18
N SER A 57 2.70 3.62 4.94
CA SER A 57 3.14 4.02 3.61
C SER A 57 4.31 3.16 3.11
N LEU A 58 5.27 2.87 4.00
CA LEU A 58 6.38 1.99 3.65
C LEU A 58 5.89 0.56 3.38
N ALA A 59 4.91 0.11 4.16
CA ALA A 59 4.31 -1.20 3.94
C ALA A 59 3.57 -1.24 2.60
N LEU A 60 2.96 -0.13 2.20
CA LEU A 60 2.28 -0.04 0.90
C LEU A 60 3.28 -0.22 -0.25
N VAL A 61 4.47 0.36 -0.14
CA VAL A 61 5.52 0.19 -1.14
C VAL A 61 5.86 -1.30 -1.29
N LYS A 62 6.02 -2.00 -0.18
CA LYS A 62 6.30 -3.43 -0.20
C LYS A 62 5.13 -4.22 -0.79
N ALA A 63 3.90 -3.82 -0.48
CA ALA A 63 2.72 -4.50 -0.99
C ALA A 63 2.63 -4.40 -2.51
N VAL A 64 2.96 -3.23 -3.07
CA VAL A 64 2.95 -3.04 -4.53
C VAL A 64 3.92 -4.03 -5.20
N ASP A 65 5.10 -4.20 -4.61
CA ASP A 65 6.11 -5.09 -5.19
C ASP A 65 5.78 -6.57 -5.01
N ARG A 66 5.01 -6.92 -3.98
CA ARG A 66 4.67 -8.31 -3.68
C ARG A 66 3.34 -8.76 -4.23
N PHE A 67 2.53 -7.83 -4.70
CA PHE A 67 1.19 -8.18 -5.19
C PHE A 67 1.26 -9.04 -6.44
N GLU A 68 0.57 -10.16 -6.40
CA GLU A 68 0.41 -11.02 -7.58
C GLU A 68 -0.87 -10.61 -8.29
N ASN A 69 -0.73 -10.04 -9.49
CA ASN A 69 -1.85 -9.51 -10.25
C ASN A 69 -2.62 -10.64 -10.93
N VAL A 70 -3.45 -11.31 -10.13
CA VAL A 70 -4.28 -12.44 -10.58
C VAL A 70 -5.70 -11.96 -10.78
N ARG A 71 -6.35 -12.48 -11.77
CA ARG A 71 -7.73 -12.12 -12.07
C ARG A 71 -8.64 -12.39 -10.87
N GLY A 72 -9.47 -11.41 -10.53
CA GLY A 72 -10.43 -11.54 -9.44
C GLY A 72 -9.90 -11.17 -8.07
N VAL A 73 -8.60 -10.87 -7.96
CA VAL A 73 -8.01 -10.45 -6.69
C VAL A 73 -7.73 -8.95 -6.76
N LYS A 74 -8.31 -8.20 -5.85
CA LYS A 74 -8.08 -6.75 -5.78
C LYS A 74 -6.86 -6.43 -4.94
N PHE A 75 -6.10 -5.42 -5.38
CA PHE A 75 -4.92 -4.98 -4.64
C PHE A 75 -5.28 -4.58 -3.21
N SER A 76 -6.38 -3.87 -3.00
CA SER A 76 -6.78 -3.44 -1.66
C SER A 76 -7.00 -4.62 -0.71
N SER A 77 -7.51 -5.75 -1.21
CA SER A 77 -7.72 -6.94 -0.40
C SER A 77 -6.43 -7.57 0.06
N PHE A 78 -5.37 -7.42 -0.74
CA PHE A 78 -4.03 -7.89 -0.38
C PHE A 78 -3.31 -6.86 0.51
N ALA A 79 -3.40 -5.59 0.15
CA ALA A 79 -2.64 -4.53 0.81
C ALA A 79 -3.11 -4.27 2.24
N THR A 80 -4.42 -4.22 2.48
CA THR A 80 -4.94 -3.86 3.79
C THR A 80 -4.42 -4.76 4.91
N PRO A 81 -4.52 -6.11 4.81
CA PRO A 81 -3.97 -6.95 5.88
C PRO A 81 -2.44 -6.84 5.99
N THR A 82 -1.76 -6.59 4.89
CA THR A 82 -0.31 -6.39 4.90
C THR A 82 0.07 -5.17 5.73
N LEU A 83 -0.63 -4.06 5.51
CA LEU A 83 -0.39 -2.82 6.25
C LEU A 83 -0.76 -2.97 7.73
N VAL A 84 -1.86 -3.62 8.01
CA VAL A 84 -2.27 -3.90 9.39
C VAL A 84 -1.21 -4.72 10.11
N GLY A 85 -0.68 -5.75 9.46
CA GLY A 85 0.37 -6.58 10.02
C GLY A 85 1.63 -5.81 10.34
N GLU A 86 2.04 -4.90 9.44
CA GLU A 86 3.24 -4.08 9.66
C GLU A 86 3.07 -3.10 10.81
N ILE A 87 1.88 -2.52 10.95
CA ILE A 87 1.61 -1.62 12.08
C ILE A 87 1.61 -2.40 13.40
N LYS A 88 1.03 -3.59 13.41
CA LYS A 88 1.04 -4.43 14.61
C LYS A 88 2.47 -4.81 15.00
N ASN A 89 3.31 -5.11 14.03
CA ASN A 89 4.73 -5.38 14.29
C ASN A 89 5.43 -4.15 14.86
N TYR A 90 5.12 -2.98 14.34
CA TYR A 90 5.68 -1.72 14.83
C TYR A 90 5.35 -1.50 16.31
N PHE A 91 4.09 -1.72 16.69
CA PHE A 91 3.68 -1.61 18.09
C PHE A 91 4.40 -2.61 18.98
N ARG A 92 4.52 -3.85 18.52
CA ARG A 92 5.21 -4.89 19.27
C ARG A 92 6.67 -4.52 19.53
N ASP A 93 7.33 -3.95 18.52
CA ASP A 93 8.74 -3.58 18.64
C ASP A 93 8.96 -2.35 19.51
N LYS A 94 7.91 -1.54 19.72
CA LYS A 94 7.98 -0.33 20.54
C LYS A 94 7.75 -0.56 22.04
N THR A 95 7.24 -1.71 22.41
CA THR A 95 6.94 -2.02 23.82
C THR A 95 8.11 -2.65 24.54
#